data_27f4842b58824ba46f1ff542b1126ddb
#
_entry.id   27f4842b58824ba46f1ff542b1126ddb
#
_cell.length_a   1.000
_cell.length_b   1.000
_cell.length_c   1.000
_cell.angle_alpha   90.00
_cell.angle_beta   90.00
_cell.angle_gamma   90.00
#
_symmetry.space_group_name_H-M   'P 1'
#
loop_
_entity.id
_entity.type
_entity.pdbx_description
1 polymer ?
#
loop_
_entity_poly.entity_id
_entity_poly.type
_entity_poly.pdbx_seq_one_letter_code
_entity_poly.pdbx_strand_id
1 'polypeptide(L)'
;MANIEDFDSTLFEPNYEERTYPIRGKVIAHFAMFEKNFETVLAAEFSGHGEVRTKMQNIIFDRMTFENKRTALKTILLKRANENGFERSKKKGHPNKMLIEELTYLNSIRNQFAHYPTIQATNQFEYSCAIGLIEYRDSPNFKWFTSEKLIQLLKGFKRRKVRF
;
A
#
# COMPACT_ATOMS: atom_id res chain seq x y z
N MET A 1 24.97 35.80 1.48
CA MET A 1 24.35 35.16 2.65
C MET A 1 22.93 35.70 2.72
N ALA A 2 21.97 34.91 2.31
CA ALA A 2 20.56 35.29 2.44
C ALA A 2 20.15 35.12 3.93
N ASN A 3 19.59 36.21 4.48
CA ASN A 3 19.11 36.22 5.87
C ASN A 3 17.99 35.19 6.04
N ILE A 4 18.17 34.28 6.99
CA ILE A 4 17.19 33.24 7.37
C ILE A 4 15.97 33.85 8.11
N GLU A 5 15.99 35.17 8.36
CA GLU A 5 14.98 35.89 9.16
C GLU A 5 13.70 36.30 8.40
N ASP A 6 13.66 36.15 7.07
CA ASP A 6 12.47 36.49 6.25
C ASP A 6 11.56 35.27 5.96
N PHE A 7 11.63 34.22 6.78
CA PHE A 7 10.66 33.13 6.68
C PHE A 7 9.36 33.60 7.36
N ASP A 8 8.42 34.09 6.56
CA ASP A 8 7.09 34.51 7.01
C ASP A 8 6.38 33.32 7.68
N SER A 9 6.44 33.29 9.02
CA SER A 9 5.80 32.26 9.84
C SER A 9 4.27 32.26 9.74
N THR A 10 3.67 33.27 9.09
CA THR A 10 2.22 33.34 8.86
C THR A 10 1.75 32.44 7.71
N LEU A 11 2.67 31.92 6.88
CA LEU A 11 2.36 30.94 5.83
C LEU A 11 2.16 29.51 6.35
N PHE A 12 2.50 29.23 7.61
CA PHE A 12 2.20 27.97 8.24
C PHE A 12 0.81 28.03 8.88
N GLU A 13 -0.23 27.58 8.16
CA GLU A 13 -1.48 27.23 8.86
C GLU A 13 -1.14 26.21 9.95
N PRO A 14 -1.33 26.53 11.24
CA PRO A 14 -0.89 25.65 12.34
C PRO A 14 -1.55 24.29 12.36
N ASN A 15 -2.48 24.00 11.46
CA ASN A 15 -3.32 22.81 11.43
C ASN A 15 -3.07 21.86 10.25
N TYR A 16 -2.11 22.13 9.35
CA TYR A 16 -1.96 21.24 8.17
C TYR A 16 -1.47 19.84 8.56
N GLU A 17 -0.45 19.76 9.40
CA GLU A 17 0.06 18.48 9.87
C GLU A 17 -1.01 17.71 10.68
N GLU A 18 -1.72 18.40 11.59
CA GLU A 18 -2.81 17.79 12.35
C GLU A 18 -3.93 17.23 11.48
N ARG A 19 -4.23 17.88 10.35
CA ARG A 19 -5.20 17.37 9.36
C ARG A 19 -4.69 16.16 8.60
N THR A 20 -3.39 16.05 8.38
CA THR A 20 -2.80 14.97 7.57
C THR A 20 -2.56 13.68 8.36
N TYR A 21 -2.28 13.76 9.66
CA TYR A 21 -2.06 12.58 10.49
C TYR A 21 -3.24 11.58 10.51
N PRO A 22 -4.50 12.01 10.68
CA PRO A 22 -5.65 11.09 10.61
C PRO A 22 -5.77 10.41 9.25
N ILE A 23 -5.45 11.11 8.16
CA ILE A 23 -5.49 10.56 6.80
C ILE A 23 -4.42 9.46 6.66
N ARG A 24 -3.18 9.76 7.06
CA ARG A 24 -2.07 8.79 7.06
C ARG A 24 -2.39 7.57 7.92
N GLY A 25 -2.81 7.80 9.15
CA GLY A 25 -3.19 6.73 10.07
C GLY A 25 -4.29 5.83 9.51
N LYS A 26 -5.30 6.42 8.88
CA LYS A 26 -6.41 5.69 8.26
C LYS A 26 -5.94 4.83 7.08
N VAL A 27 -5.08 5.33 6.20
CA VAL A 27 -4.53 4.55 5.08
C VAL A 27 -3.69 3.38 5.60
N ILE A 28 -2.79 3.62 6.56
CA ILE A 28 -1.93 2.59 7.14
C ILE A 28 -2.76 1.53 7.86
N ALA A 29 -3.77 1.92 8.65
CA ALA A 29 -4.65 0.99 9.36
C ALA A 29 -5.43 0.09 8.40
N HIS A 30 -5.97 0.64 7.31
CA HIS A 30 -6.67 -0.16 6.29
C HIS A 30 -5.73 -1.13 5.57
N PHE A 31 -4.48 -0.71 5.30
CA PHE A 31 -3.49 -1.60 4.72
C PHE A 31 -3.13 -2.74 5.70
N ALA A 32 -2.96 -2.45 6.99
CA ALA A 32 -2.68 -3.46 7.99
C ALA A 32 -3.82 -4.50 8.10
N MET A 33 -5.08 -4.07 8.06
CA MET A 33 -6.23 -4.97 8.00
C MET A 33 -6.24 -5.81 6.71
N PHE A 34 -5.92 -5.20 5.58
CA PHE A 34 -5.78 -5.92 4.31
C PHE A 34 -4.66 -6.96 4.38
N GLU A 35 -3.49 -6.60 4.93
CA GLU A 35 -2.35 -7.50 5.09
C GLU A 35 -2.71 -8.70 5.99
N LYS A 36 -3.44 -8.48 7.10
CA LYS A 36 -3.94 -9.58 7.95
C LYS A 36 -4.88 -10.54 7.22
N ASN A 37 -5.79 -10.00 6.41
CA ASN A 37 -6.66 -10.84 5.58
C ASN A 37 -5.83 -11.63 4.54
N PHE A 38 -4.81 -11.01 3.98
CA PHE A 38 -3.89 -11.65 3.03
C PHE A 38 -3.11 -12.80 3.67
N GLU A 39 -2.59 -12.60 4.89
CA GLU A 39 -1.95 -13.66 5.68
C GLU A 39 -2.88 -14.85 5.94
N THR A 40 -4.14 -14.57 6.27
CA THR A 40 -5.15 -15.61 6.50
C THR A 40 -5.35 -16.46 5.25
N VAL A 41 -5.37 -15.84 4.09
CA VAL A 41 -5.48 -16.55 2.80
C VAL A 41 -4.23 -17.39 2.53
N LEU A 42 -3.03 -16.81 2.69
CA LEU A 42 -1.78 -17.56 2.52
C LEU A 42 -1.70 -18.75 3.48
N ALA A 43 -2.06 -18.53 4.75
CA ALA A 43 -2.03 -19.60 5.74
C ALA A 43 -3.02 -20.76 5.40
N ALA A 44 -4.19 -20.41 4.86
CA ALA A 44 -5.16 -21.42 4.41
C ALA A 44 -4.63 -22.29 3.25
N GLU A 45 -3.82 -21.69 2.36
CA GLU A 45 -3.20 -22.40 1.25
C GLU A 45 -2.19 -23.49 1.70
N PHE A 46 -1.48 -23.22 2.77
CA PHE A 46 -0.43 -24.14 3.25
C PHE A 46 -0.94 -25.18 4.25
N SER A 47 -1.96 -24.85 5.02
CA SER A 47 -2.38 -25.65 6.16
C SER A 47 -3.87 -26.02 6.18
N GLY A 48 -4.63 -25.58 5.18
CA GLY A 48 -6.09 -25.77 5.17
C GLY A 48 -6.76 -24.96 6.29
N HIS A 49 -7.48 -25.64 7.17
CA HIS A 49 -8.25 -25.04 8.26
C HIS A 49 -7.77 -25.48 9.64
N GLY A 50 -8.17 -24.74 10.68
CA GLY A 50 -7.95 -25.13 12.08
C GLY A 50 -6.71 -24.50 12.72
N GLU A 51 -6.22 -25.18 13.77
CA GLU A 51 -5.17 -24.68 14.65
C GLU A 51 -3.82 -24.48 13.92
N VAL A 52 -3.50 -25.35 12.97
CA VAL A 52 -2.27 -25.27 12.17
C VAL A 52 -2.23 -23.97 11.37
N ARG A 53 -3.36 -23.57 10.78
CA ARG A 53 -3.48 -22.28 10.07
C ARG A 53 -3.17 -21.10 11.00
N THR A 54 -3.74 -21.11 12.20
CA THR A 54 -3.51 -20.03 13.18
C THR A 54 -2.04 -19.98 13.61
N LYS A 55 -1.43 -21.13 13.86
CA LYS A 55 0.01 -21.21 14.17
C LYS A 55 0.87 -20.70 13.04
N MET A 56 0.61 -21.08 11.80
CA MET A 56 1.33 -20.56 10.62
C MET A 56 1.19 -19.05 10.49
N GLN A 57 0.00 -18.51 10.65
CA GLN A 57 -0.25 -17.08 10.57
C GLN A 57 0.57 -16.33 11.62
N ASN A 58 0.52 -16.73 12.88
CA ASN A 58 1.14 -16.02 13.99
C ASN A 58 2.66 -16.22 14.06
N ILE A 59 3.19 -17.38 13.65
CA ILE A 59 4.61 -17.71 13.81
C ILE A 59 5.40 -17.36 12.55
N ILE A 60 4.81 -17.56 11.37
CA ILE A 60 5.51 -17.43 10.09
C ILE A 60 5.12 -16.12 9.40
N PHE A 61 3.83 -15.96 9.06
CA PHE A 61 3.41 -14.83 8.22
C PHE A 61 3.49 -13.49 8.93
N ASP A 62 3.25 -13.44 10.23
CA ASP A 62 3.38 -12.21 11.05
C ASP A 62 4.81 -11.63 11.02
N ARG A 63 5.82 -12.48 10.80
CA ARG A 63 7.24 -12.10 10.72
C ARG A 63 7.75 -11.85 9.31
N MET A 64 6.94 -12.13 8.29
CA MET A 64 7.30 -11.90 6.90
C MET A 64 7.00 -10.47 6.50
N THR A 65 7.87 -9.88 5.68
CA THR A 65 7.56 -8.61 5.00
C THR A 65 6.41 -8.81 4.00
N PHE A 66 5.68 -7.75 3.71
CA PHE A 66 4.62 -7.81 2.69
C PHE A 66 5.15 -8.30 1.32
N GLU A 67 6.37 -7.92 0.97
CA GLU A 67 7.01 -8.35 -0.28
C GLU A 67 7.24 -9.88 -0.32
N ASN A 68 7.66 -10.46 0.80
CA ASN A 68 7.83 -11.91 0.91
C ASN A 68 6.48 -12.64 0.81
N LYS A 69 5.43 -12.10 1.45
CA LYS A 69 4.06 -12.62 1.34
C LYS A 69 3.55 -12.56 -0.11
N ARG A 70 3.77 -11.44 -0.80
CA ARG A 70 3.43 -11.26 -2.21
C ARG A 70 4.15 -12.26 -3.12
N THR A 71 5.43 -12.51 -2.85
CA THR A 71 6.23 -13.49 -3.59
C THR A 71 5.73 -14.91 -3.36
N ALA A 72 5.38 -15.25 -2.12
CA ALA A 72 4.77 -16.56 -1.79
C ALA A 72 3.45 -16.76 -2.57
N LEU A 73 2.55 -15.76 -2.58
CA LEU A 73 1.32 -15.81 -3.36
C LEU A 73 1.58 -16.03 -4.85
N LYS A 74 2.53 -15.26 -5.42
CA LYS A 74 2.90 -15.41 -6.84
C LYS A 74 3.32 -16.84 -7.17
N THR A 75 4.10 -17.47 -6.29
CA THR A 75 4.56 -18.86 -6.45
C THR A 75 3.39 -19.85 -6.39
N ILE A 76 2.47 -19.68 -5.42
CA ILE A 76 1.28 -20.52 -5.27
C ILE A 76 0.41 -20.42 -6.52
N LEU A 77 0.12 -19.21 -6.98
CA LEU A 77 -0.73 -18.98 -8.15
C LEU A 77 -0.12 -19.57 -9.43
N LEU A 78 1.21 -19.50 -9.56
CA LEU A 78 1.90 -20.11 -10.71
C LEU A 78 1.81 -21.64 -10.63
N LYS A 79 2.03 -22.23 -9.46
CA LYS A 79 1.91 -23.69 -9.27
C LYS A 79 0.51 -24.17 -9.65
N ARG A 80 -0.53 -23.54 -9.11
CA ARG A 80 -1.92 -23.86 -9.46
C ARG A 80 -2.23 -23.73 -10.95
N ALA A 81 -1.73 -22.67 -11.57
CA ALA A 81 -1.91 -22.47 -13.01
C ALA A 81 -1.29 -23.62 -13.80
N ASN A 82 -0.07 -24.05 -13.45
CA ASN A 82 0.60 -25.18 -14.09
C ASN A 82 -0.15 -26.50 -13.89
N GLU A 83 -0.66 -26.75 -12.68
CA GLU A 83 -1.48 -27.93 -12.36
C GLU A 83 -2.78 -27.96 -13.17
N ASN A 84 -3.32 -26.79 -13.53
CA ASN A 84 -4.50 -26.64 -14.38
C ASN A 84 -4.16 -26.56 -15.89
N GLY A 85 -2.97 -26.99 -16.31
CA GLY A 85 -2.58 -27.05 -17.71
C GLY A 85 -2.18 -25.71 -18.33
N PHE A 86 -1.86 -24.69 -17.52
CA PHE A 86 -1.34 -23.43 -18.03
C PHE A 86 0.13 -23.60 -18.42
N GLU A 87 0.39 -23.80 -19.69
CA GLU A 87 1.76 -23.78 -20.20
C GLU A 87 2.29 -22.33 -20.22
N ARG A 88 3.40 -22.11 -19.51
CA ARG A 88 4.10 -20.84 -19.46
C ARG A 88 4.78 -20.57 -20.80
N SER A 89 4.05 -20.03 -21.77
CA SER A 89 4.72 -19.47 -22.96
C SER A 89 5.41 -18.18 -22.58
N LYS A 90 6.62 -17.94 -23.11
CA LYS A 90 7.38 -16.68 -22.92
C LYS A 90 6.56 -15.42 -23.27
N LYS A 91 5.53 -15.55 -24.11
CA LYS A 91 4.64 -14.46 -24.55
C LYS A 91 3.44 -14.20 -23.63
N LYS A 92 2.98 -15.17 -22.84
CA LYS A 92 1.74 -15.03 -22.05
C LYS A 92 1.94 -14.46 -20.64
N GLY A 93 3.18 -14.38 -20.16
CA GLY A 93 3.47 -13.83 -18.82
C GLY A 93 2.89 -14.66 -17.67
N HIS A 94 2.72 -14.04 -16.51
CA HIS A 94 2.12 -14.66 -15.34
C HIS A 94 0.59 -14.59 -15.42
N PRO A 95 -0.16 -15.70 -15.20
CA PRO A 95 -1.63 -15.74 -15.35
C PRO A 95 -2.36 -14.71 -14.46
N ASN A 96 -1.80 -14.41 -13.31
CA ASN A 96 -2.36 -13.45 -12.36
C ASN A 96 -1.54 -12.15 -12.29
N LYS A 97 -0.98 -11.71 -13.43
CA LYS A 97 -0.12 -10.51 -13.50
C LYS A 97 -0.79 -9.27 -12.90
N MET A 98 -2.04 -9.01 -13.27
CA MET A 98 -2.80 -7.85 -12.76
C MET A 98 -2.93 -7.85 -11.24
N LEU A 99 -3.21 -9.00 -10.63
CA LEU A 99 -3.30 -9.11 -9.17
C LEU A 99 -1.95 -8.81 -8.50
N ILE A 100 -0.86 -9.35 -9.04
CA ILE A 100 0.48 -9.12 -8.49
C ILE A 100 0.91 -7.65 -8.64
N GLU A 101 0.63 -7.02 -9.76
CA GLU A 101 0.90 -5.59 -10.00
C GLU A 101 0.10 -4.72 -9.04
N GLU A 102 -1.15 -5.08 -8.79
CA GLU A 102 -2.01 -4.38 -7.87
C GLU A 102 -1.53 -4.47 -6.41
N LEU A 103 -1.09 -5.65 -5.96
CA LEU A 103 -0.46 -5.83 -4.65
C LEU A 103 0.82 -4.99 -4.53
N THR A 104 1.60 -4.90 -5.60
CA THR A 104 2.79 -4.04 -5.67
C THR A 104 2.41 -2.57 -5.52
N TYR A 105 1.37 -2.13 -6.22
CA TYR A 105 0.86 -0.76 -6.12
C TYR A 105 0.38 -0.43 -4.70
N LEU A 106 -0.41 -1.31 -4.07
CA LEU A 106 -0.90 -1.10 -2.71
C LEU A 106 0.24 -0.99 -1.70
N ASN A 107 1.27 -1.81 -1.82
CA ASN A 107 2.47 -1.72 -0.98
C ASN A 107 3.23 -0.39 -1.21
N SER A 108 3.33 0.06 -2.45
CA SER A 108 3.93 1.36 -2.78
C SER A 108 3.17 2.51 -2.13
N ILE A 109 1.84 2.51 -2.20
CA ILE A 109 0.99 3.51 -1.53
C ILE A 109 1.21 3.50 -0.01
N ARG A 110 1.18 2.32 0.60
CA ARG A 110 1.44 2.18 2.05
C ARG A 110 2.78 2.78 2.43
N ASN A 111 3.83 2.49 1.66
CA ASN A 111 5.16 3.01 1.93
C ASN A 111 5.23 4.54 1.78
N GLN A 112 4.53 5.11 0.79
CA GLN A 112 4.42 6.56 0.64
C GLN A 112 3.78 7.20 1.88
N PHE A 113 2.64 6.68 2.33
CA PHE A 113 1.94 7.20 3.50
C PHE A 113 2.69 6.95 4.82
N ALA A 114 3.52 5.91 4.91
CA ALA A 114 4.31 5.62 6.10
C ALA A 114 5.58 6.48 6.21
N HIS A 115 6.26 6.72 5.09
CA HIS A 115 7.64 7.22 5.11
C HIS A 115 7.84 8.59 4.46
N TYR A 116 6.96 9.02 3.54
CA TYR A 116 7.16 10.30 2.87
C TYR A 116 6.70 11.45 3.76
N PRO A 117 7.48 12.51 3.90
CA PRO A 117 7.05 13.73 4.56
C PRO A 117 5.80 14.33 3.89
N THR A 118 4.97 15.00 4.67
CA THR A 118 3.89 15.82 4.15
C THR A 118 4.43 17.14 3.61
N ILE A 119 3.76 17.66 2.59
CA ILE A 119 4.07 18.96 2.01
C ILE A 119 2.85 19.85 2.05
N GLN A 120 3.05 21.11 2.39
CA GLN A 120 2.01 22.12 2.40
C GLN A 120 1.66 22.54 0.97
N ALA A 121 0.39 22.81 0.72
CA ALA A 121 -0.09 23.31 -0.55
C ALA A 121 0.41 24.74 -0.81
N THR A 122 0.81 25.03 -2.05
CA THR A 122 1.29 26.34 -2.48
C THR A 122 0.41 26.99 -3.54
N ASN A 123 -0.52 26.23 -4.13
CA ASN A 123 -1.42 26.74 -5.17
C ASN A 123 -2.84 26.21 -4.99
N GLN A 124 -3.79 26.80 -5.70
CA GLN A 124 -5.21 26.47 -5.57
C GLN A 124 -5.55 24.99 -5.82
N PHE A 125 -4.87 24.34 -6.76
CA PHE A 125 -5.05 22.92 -7.02
C PHE A 125 -4.59 22.07 -5.82
N GLU A 126 -3.43 22.36 -5.27
CA GLU A 126 -2.86 21.66 -4.12
C GLU A 126 -3.73 21.83 -2.88
N TYR A 127 -4.29 23.04 -2.66
CA TYR A 127 -5.26 23.28 -1.57
C TYR A 127 -6.54 22.43 -1.70
N SER A 128 -6.94 22.06 -2.92
CA SER A 128 -8.07 21.16 -3.13
C SER A 128 -7.77 19.71 -2.80
N CYS A 129 -6.49 19.35 -2.64
CA CYS A 129 -6.05 18.01 -2.28
C CYS A 129 -6.15 17.77 -0.77
N ALA A 130 -6.48 16.53 -0.39
CA ALA A 130 -6.58 16.14 1.01
C ALA A 130 -5.21 15.99 1.68
N ILE A 131 -4.17 15.59 0.91
CA ILE A 131 -2.81 15.45 1.39
C ILE A 131 -1.80 15.51 0.23
N GLY A 132 -0.68 16.19 0.45
CA GLY A 132 0.53 16.15 -0.36
C GLY A 132 1.64 15.38 0.33
N LEU A 133 2.37 14.57 -0.42
CA LEU A 133 3.53 13.82 0.04
C LEU A 133 4.72 14.11 -0.86
N ILE A 134 5.93 14.16 -0.27
CA ILE A 134 7.15 14.40 -1.03
C ILE A 134 8.09 13.19 -0.93
N GLU A 135 8.54 12.71 -2.08
CA GLU A 135 9.57 11.69 -2.20
C GLU A 135 10.90 12.37 -2.51
N TYR A 136 11.86 12.24 -1.59
CA TYR A 136 13.22 12.72 -1.83
C TYR A 136 14.04 11.62 -2.52
N ARG A 137 14.34 11.85 -3.80
CA ARG A 137 15.32 11.09 -4.58
C ARG A 137 16.32 12.07 -5.18
N ASP A 138 16.82 11.81 -6.38
CA ASP A 138 17.71 12.73 -7.12
C ASP A 138 17.06 14.12 -7.36
N SER A 139 15.73 14.11 -7.49
CA SER A 139 14.89 15.32 -7.50
C SER A 139 13.63 15.12 -6.67
N PRO A 140 13.11 16.17 -6.00
CA PRO A 140 11.87 16.04 -5.23
C PRO A 140 10.69 15.72 -6.14
N ASN A 141 9.94 14.68 -5.79
CA ASN A 141 8.75 14.24 -6.51
C ASN A 141 7.52 14.42 -5.62
N PHE A 142 6.62 15.31 -6.02
CA PHE A 142 5.41 15.65 -5.27
C PHE A 142 4.23 14.78 -5.68
N LYS A 143 3.52 14.23 -4.69
CA LYS A 143 2.36 13.36 -4.90
C LYS A 143 1.17 13.91 -4.16
N TRP A 144 0.16 14.34 -4.90
CA TRP A 144 -1.05 14.92 -4.39
C TRP A 144 -2.22 13.92 -4.45
N PHE A 145 -2.96 13.82 -3.36
CA PHE A 145 -4.12 12.93 -3.24
C PHE A 145 -5.36 13.73 -2.94
N THR A 146 -6.33 13.70 -3.85
CA THR A 146 -7.66 14.26 -3.61
C THR A 146 -8.48 13.38 -2.67
N SER A 147 -9.52 13.94 -2.08
CA SER A 147 -10.45 13.19 -1.21
C SER A 147 -11.08 12.01 -1.94
N GLU A 148 -11.48 12.18 -3.21
CA GLU A 148 -12.05 11.12 -4.03
C GLU A 148 -11.08 9.97 -4.25
N LYS A 149 -9.82 10.30 -4.58
CA LYS A 149 -8.74 9.30 -4.78
C LYS A 149 -8.47 8.51 -3.50
N LEU A 150 -8.48 9.18 -2.34
CA LEU A 150 -8.33 8.51 -1.05
C LEU A 150 -9.52 7.60 -0.74
N ILE A 151 -10.75 8.05 -0.99
CA ILE A 151 -11.95 7.24 -0.80
C ILE A 151 -11.92 6.00 -1.71
N GLN A 152 -11.52 6.14 -2.96
CA GLN A 152 -11.37 5.01 -3.90
C GLN A 152 -10.29 4.03 -3.42
N LEU A 153 -9.16 4.53 -2.94
CA LEU A 153 -8.09 3.72 -2.38
C LEU A 153 -8.58 2.90 -1.17
N LEU A 154 -9.26 3.55 -0.21
CA LEU A 154 -9.78 2.89 0.99
C LEU A 154 -10.89 1.87 0.65
N LYS A 155 -11.74 2.15 -0.34
CA LYS A 155 -12.72 1.18 -0.87
C LYS A 155 -12.02 -0.01 -1.52
N GLY A 156 -10.90 0.22 -2.21
CA GLY A 156 -10.05 -0.82 -2.78
C GLY A 156 -9.58 -1.83 -1.73
N PHE A 157 -9.09 -1.37 -0.59
CA PHE A 157 -8.69 -2.26 0.51
C PHE A 157 -9.85 -3.09 1.08
N LYS A 158 -11.07 -2.52 1.15
CA LYS A 158 -12.26 -3.21 1.72
C LYS A 158 -12.89 -4.22 0.77
N ARG A 159 -12.94 -3.92 -0.53
CA ARG A 159 -13.65 -4.75 -1.52
C ARG A 159 -12.90 -6.03 -1.88
N ARG A 160 -11.62 -6.09 -1.62
CA ARG A 160 -10.78 -7.21 -2.03
C ARG A 160 -10.75 -8.29 -0.97
N LYS A 161 -11.89 -8.97 -0.80
CA LYS A 161 -11.85 -10.35 -0.34
C LYS A 161 -11.14 -11.11 -1.45
N VAL A 162 -9.89 -11.49 -1.22
CA VAL A 162 -9.19 -12.39 -2.13
C VAL A 162 -10.02 -13.66 -2.19
N ARG A 163 -10.81 -13.82 -3.27
CA ARG A 163 -11.55 -15.04 -3.54
C ARG A 163 -10.64 -15.87 -4.45
N PHE A 164 -10.23 -17.01 -3.97
CA PHE A 164 -9.57 -18.05 -4.76
C PHE A 164 -10.57 -19.07 -5.24
#